data_1cd4ca7f297318c72e7c0770464c365c
#
_entry.id   1cd4ca7f297318c72e7c0770464c365c
#
_cell.length_a   1.000
_cell.length_b   1.000
_cell.length_c   1.000
_cell.angle_alpha   90.00
_cell.angle_beta   90.00
_cell.angle_gamma   90.00
#
_symmetry.space_group_name_H-M   'P 1'
#
loop_
_entity.id
_entity.type
_entity.pdbx_description
1 polymer ?
#
loop_
_entity_poly.entity_id
_entity_poly.type
_entity_poly.pdbx_seq_one_letter_code
_entity_poly.pdbx_strand_id
1 'polypeptide(L)'
;NRNHKDSLFIDLFCKDKKSGKENFISLYNALHQTNLNLETTTLEEVNIENILYMVLSNDIAMLVDGRLIVLVEHQSTINENMPLRLLEYVSRIYEQIVPSEDRYEKKMIKIPYPEFYVFYNGTEEYPVEKELRLSDAFFIPENKYSKAKKISLEILVKVININIDKENPILKQCRALQEYSTLIELIRETKRENPKAPLEKALSKAINDGILEEYLKRKSTEVRNMLIAEYSYETDIKVQRREAFRLGKEEGIFEGAEQKAIETAKKLLLENIAPEIIS
;
A
#
# COMPACT_ATOMS: atom_id res chain seq x y z
N ASN A 1 -6.17 -20.73 8.15
CA ASN A 1 -5.90 -19.73 9.19
C ASN A 1 -4.73 -18.85 8.74
N ARG A 2 -5.01 -17.80 7.96
CA ARG A 2 -4.06 -16.72 7.78
C ARG A 2 -4.17 -15.87 9.04
N ASN A 3 -3.28 -16.10 10.01
CA ASN A 3 -3.09 -15.17 11.09
C ASN A 3 -2.71 -13.83 10.47
N HIS A 4 -3.55 -12.81 10.66
CA HIS A 4 -3.22 -11.43 10.40
C HIS A 4 -1.98 -11.12 11.23
N LYS A 5 -0.84 -11.03 10.59
CA LYS A 5 0.39 -10.60 11.25
C LYS A 5 0.38 -9.09 11.18
N ASP A 6 0.29 -8.46 12.34
CA ASP A 6 0.42 -7.02 12.45
C ASP A 6 1.76 -6.58 11.84
N SER A 7 1.73 -5.54 11.02
CA SER A 7 2.95 -4.93 10.53
C SER A 7 3.56 -4.05 11.61
N LEU A 8 4.86 -3.79 11.48
CA LEU A 8 5.57 -2.87 12.37
C LEU A 8 4.91 -1.48 12.40
N PHE A 9 4.42 -1.00 11.25
CA PHE A 9 3.75 0.29 11.14
C PHE A 9 2.43 0.30 11.93
N ILE A 10 1.57 -0.70 11.74
CA ILE A 10 0.30 -0.80 12.47
C ILE A 10 0.55 -0.86 13.97
N ASP A 11 1.50 -1.66 14.41
CA ASP A 11 1.81 -1.75 15.83
C ASP A 11 2.28 -0.40 16.36
N LEU A 12 3.20 0.26 15.67
CA LEU A 12 3.78 1.53 16.09
C LEU A 12 2.76 2.68 16.14
N PHE A 13 1.82 2.74 15.17
CA PHE A 13 0.89 3.86 15.02
C PHE A 13 -0.54 3.57 15.49
N CYS A 14 -0.85 2.34 15.89
CA CYS A 14 -2.20 1.97 16.31
C CYS A 14 -2.21 1.05 17.52
N LYS A 15 -1.61 -0.14 17.42
CA LYS A 15 -1.81 -1.22 18.37
C LYS A 15 -0.92 -1.17 19.61
N ASP A 16 0.19 -0.45 19.56
CA ASP A 16 1.04 -0.31 20.74
C ASP A 16 0.33 0.45 21.86
N LYS A 17 0.02 -0.26 22.95
CA LYS A 17 -0.76 0.27 24.07
C LYS A 17 -0.11 1.47 24.76
N LYS A 18 1.23 1.60 24.66
CA LYS A 18 1.97 2.66 25.34
C LYS A 18 2.03 3.94 24.51
N SER A 19 2.27 3.83 23.20
CA SER A 19 2.57 4.97 22.35
C SER A 19 1.78 5.02 21.02
N GLY A 20 1.02 3.98 20.66
CA GLY A 20 0.37 3.89 19.37
C GLY A 20 -0.58 5.06 19.09
N LYS A 21 -1.44 5.41 20.04
CA LYS A 21 -2.37 6.55 19.90
C LYS A 21 -1.65 7.90 19.84
N GLU A 22 -0.61 8.09 20.63
CA GLU A 22 0.20 9.32 20.60
C GLU A 22 0.94 9.46 19.27
N ASN A 23 1.53 8.37 18.79
CA ASN A 23 2.18 8.33 17.48
C ASN A 23 1.20 8.62 16.35
N PHE A 24 -0.02 8.07 16.43
CA PHE A 24 -1.07 8.35 15.44
C PHE A 24 -1.47 9.82 15.43
N ILE A 25 -1.73 10.44 16.59
CA ILE A 25 -2.04 11.87 16.70
C ILE A 25 -0.88 12.73 16.20
N SER A 26 0.37 12.37 16.52
CA SER A 26 1.55 13.05 15.98
C SER A 26 1.61 12.99 14.46
N LEU A 27 1.30 11.83 13.87
CA LEU A 27 1.22 11.65 12.42
C LEU A 27 0.06 12.46 11.81
N TYR A 28 -1.11 12.42 12.43
CA TYR A 28 -2.26 13.22 12.03
C TYR A 28 -1.92 14.73 12.03
N ASN A 29 -1.30 15.21 13.10
CA ASN A 29 -0.88 16.61 13.21
C ASN A 29 0.11 17.00 12.09
N ALA A 30 1.05 16.12 11.77
CA ALA A 30 2.00 16.32 10.68
C ALA A 30 1.31 16.39 9.30
N LEU A 31 0.30 15.54 9.07
CA LEU A 31 -0.47 15.51 7.82
C LEU A 31 -1.32 16.76 7.63
N HIS A 32 -1.91 17.29 8.71
CA HIS A 32 -2.90 18.38 8.66
C HIS A 32 -2.38 19.73 9.17
N GLN A 33 -1.12 19.79 9.61
CA GLN A 33 -0.53 20.98 10.22
C GLN A 33 -1.37 21.47 11.42
N THR A 34 -1.84 20.53 12.24
CA THR A 34 -2.63 20.79 13.44
C THR A 34 -1.82 20.52 14.72
N ASN A 35 -2.40 20.78 15.87
CA ASN A 35 -1.80 20.50 17.17
C ASN A 35 -2.83 19.85 18.11
N LEU A 36 -3.41 18.74 17.66
CA LEU A 36 -4.33 17.95 18.46
C LEU A 36 -3.57 17.15 19.53
N ASN A 37 -4.27 16.84 20.63
CA ASN A 37 -3.77 15.96 21.69
C ASN A 37 -4.85 14.96 22.11
N LEU A 38 -4.43 13.88 22.78
CA LEU A 38 -5.33 12.81 23.19
C LEU A 38 -6.35 13.18 24.27
N GLU A 39 -6.11 14.27 25.01
CA GLU A 39 -7.03 14.70 26.07
C GLU A 39 -8.29 15.35 25.51
N THR A 40 -8.18 15.97 24.33
CA THR A 40 -9.25 16.76 23.71
C THR A 40 -9.77 16.17 22.40
N THR A 41 -9.13 15.10 21.88
CA THR A 41 -9.45 14.50 20.59
C THR A 41 -10.06 13.12 20.76
N THR A 42 -11.22 12.89 20.17
CA THR A 42 -11.80 11.55 20.09
C THR A 42 -11.08 10.72 19.04
N LEU A 43 -10.52 9.60 19.45
CA LEU A 43 -9.79 8.68 18.58
C LEU A 43 -10.34 7.26 18.73
N GLU A 44 -10.95 6.76 17.67
CA GLU A 44 -11.57 5.43 17.63
C GLU A 44 -11.03 4.61 16.46
N GLU A 45 -10.56 3.41 16.73
CA GLU A 45 -10.14 2.46 15.70
C GLU A 45 -11.37 1.86 15.02
N VAL A 46 -11.37 1.88 13.68
CA VAL A 46 -12.41 1.21 12.89
C VAL A 46 -11.95 -0.21 12.61
N ASN A 47 -12.59 -1.18 13.27
CA ASN A 47 -12.25 -2.59 13.10
C ASN A 47 -12.85 -3.14 11.79
N ILE A 48 -11.97 -3.70 10.92
CA ILE A 48 -12.32 -4.14 9.58
C ILE A 48 -12.27 -5.68 9.46
N GLU A 49 -12.35 -6.41 10.58
CA GLU A 49 -12.11 -7.86 10.66
C GLU A 49 -13.01 -8.74 9.77
N ASN A 50 -14.09 -8.23 9.21
CA ASN A 50 -15.07 -9.02 8.45
C ASN A 50 -15.07 -8.79 6.94
N ILE A 51 -14.04 -8.17 6.38
CA ILE A 51 -13.96 -7.94 4.94
C ILE A 51 -13.32 -9.15 4.25
N LEU A 52 -14.15 -10.05 3.75
CA LEU A 52 -13.83 -11.45 3.35
C LEU A 52 -12.86 -11.60 2.17
N TYR A 53 -12.48 -10.53 1.45
CA TYR A 53 -11.67 -10.63 0.24
C TYR A 53 -10.61 -9.53 0.08
N MET A 54 -10.38 -8.67 1.07
CA MET A 54 -9.37 -7.62 0.93
C MET A 54 -8.07 -8.01 1.65
N VAL A 55 -7.02 -8.14 0.87
CA VAL A 55 -5.64 -8.37 1.32
C VAL A 55 -5.03 -7.05 1.85
N LEU A 56 -5.82 -6.27 2.58
CA LEU A 56 -5.38 -5.03 3.22
C LEU A 56 -5.15 -5.30 4.72
N SER A 57 -4.32 -6.28 5.02
CA SER A 57 -4.00 -6.66 6.40
C SER A 57 -3.09 -5.64 7.11
N ASN A 58 -2.65 -4.62 6.40
CA ASN A 58 -1.64 -3.66 6.86
C ASN A 58 -2.15 -2.21 6.84
N ASP A 59 -3.46 -2.00 6.96
CA ASP A 59 -4.04 -0.66 6.90
C ASP A 59 -4.58 -0.23 8.25
N ILE A 60 -4.47 1.05 8.55
CA ILE A 60 -5.04 1.68 9.75
C ILE A 60 -6.26 2.50 9.31
N ALA A 61 -7.40 2.26 9.92
CA ALA A 61 -8.57 3.11 9.78
C ALA A 61 -8.96 3.68 11.15
N MET A 62 -8.96 4.99 11.27
CA MET A 62 -9.25 5.70 12.52
C MET A 62 -10.28 6.79 12.32
N LEU A 63 -11.21 6.91 13.25
CA LEU A 63 -12.06 8.08 13.37
C LEU A 63 -11.38 9.11 14.28
N VAL A 64 -11.13 10.29 13.76
CA VAL A 64 -10.56 11.42 14.47
C VAL A 64 -11.59 12.55 14.46
N ASP A 65 -12.24 12.81 15.58
CA ASP A 65 -13.33 13.82 15.70
C ASP A 65 -14.38 13.70 14.58
N GLY A 66 -14.75 12.46 14.21
CA GLY A 66 -15.73 12.18 13.17
C GLY A 66 -15.20 12.22 11.73
N ARG A 67 -13.89 12.38 11.51
CA ARG A 67 -13.23 12.17 10.20
C ARG A 67 -12.69 10.76 10.11
N LEU A 68 -12.88 10.12 8.98
CA LEU A 68 -12.33 8.78 8.72
C LEU A 68 -10.96 8.91 8.05
N ILE A 69 -9.90 8.65 8.78
CA ILE A 69 -8.54 8.63 8.26
C ILE A 69 -8.15 7.20 7.93
N VAL A 70 -7.85 6.96 6.66
CA VAL A 70 -7.36 5.68 6.18
C VAL A 70 -5.89 5.83 5.79
N LEU A 71 -5.03 5.19 6.58
CA LEU A 71 -3.61 5.11 6.31
C LEU A 71 -3.31 3.74 5.73
N VAL A 72 -2.89 3.71 4.47
CA VAL A 72 -2.37 2.49 3.84
C VAL A 72 -0.88 2.46 4.05
N GLU A 73 -0.44 1.47 4.83
CA GLU A 73 0.97 1.24 5.00
C GLU A 73 1.59 0.72 3.72
N HIS A 74 2.80 1.20 3.53
CA HIS A 74 3.88 0.54 2.86
C HIS A 74 3.55 -0.17 1.56
N GLN A 75 3.69 0.55 0.48
CA GLN A 75 3.88 -0.09 -0.80
C GLN A 75 5.37 -0.16 -1.11
N SER A 76 5.94 -1.36 -1.00
CA SER A 76 7.26 -1.66 -1.57
C SER A 76 7.23 -1.56 -3.10
N THR A 77 6.04 -1.54 -3.70
CA THR A 77 5.80 -1.42 -5.15
C THR A 77 4.78 -0.33 -5.42
N ILE A 78 5.02 0.43 -6.48
CA ILE A 78 4.10 1.46 -6.98
C ILE A 78 2.81 0.78 -7.47
N ASN A 79 1.66 1.26 -7.00
CA ASN A 79 0.36 0.77 -7.44
C ASN A 79 -0.59 1.95 -7.74
N GLU A 80 -0.81 2.21 -8.99
CA GLU A 80 -1.66 3.31 -9.45
C GLU A 80 -3.18 3.01 -9.27
N ASN A 81 -3.56 1.77 -8.99
CA ASN A 81 -4.95 1.38 -8.74
C ASN A 81 -5.40 1.60 -7.28
N MET A 82 -4.61 2.32 -6.47
CA MET A 82 -5.00 2.60 -5.08
C MET A 82 -6.34 3.31 -4.94
N PRO A 83 -6.72 4.29 -5.79
CA PRO A 83 -8.05 4.91 -5.67
C PRO A 83 -9.20 3.91 -5.82
N LEU A 84 -9.09 2.94 -6.74
CA LEU A 84 -10.09 1.90 -6.93
C LEU A 84 -10.19 0.97 -5.70
N ARG A 85 -9.03 0.55 -5.18
CA ARG A 85 -8.99 -0.29 -3.97
C ARG A 85 -9.57 0.42 -2.75
N LEU A 86 -9.29 1.72 -2.59
CA LEU A 86 -9.80 2.51 -1.48
C LEU A 86 -11.27 2.85 -1.61
N LEU A 87 -11.82 2.92 -2.82
CA LEU A 87 -13.27 2.99 -3.05
C LEU A 87 -13.98 1.76 -2.45
N GLU A 88 -13.49 0.56 -2.77
CA GLU A 88 -14.05 -0.67 -2.22
C GLU A 88 -13.93 -0.70 -0.69
N TYR A 89 -12.78 -0.28 -0.18
CA TYR A 89 -12.49 -0.26 1.24
C TYR A 89 -13.41 0.69 2.02
N VAL A 90 -13.52 1.95 1.60
CA VAL A 90 -14.38 2.94 2.28
C VAL A 90 -15.86 2.57 2.19
N SER A 91 -16.28 1.96 1.09
CA SER A 91 -17.63 1.44 0.95
C SER A 91 -17.98 0.43 2.04
N ARG A 92 -17.05 -0.50 2.32
CA ARG A 92 -17.22 -1.49 3.40
C ARG A 92 -17.21 -0.87 4.79
N ILE A 93 -16.35 0.13 5.02
CA ILE A 93 -16.37 0.87 6.29
C ILE A 93 -17.74 1.53 6.50
N TYR A 94 -18.27 2.23 5.49
CA TYR A 94 -19.58 2.86 5.60
C TYR A 94 -20.72 1.84 5.77
N GLU A 95 -20.61 0.65 5.19
CA GLU A 95 -21.56 -0.43 5.46
C GLU A 95 -21.58 -0.86 6.93
N GLN A 96 -20.45 -0.79 7.62
CA GLN A 96 -20.35 -1.17 9.04
C GLN A 96 -20.82 -0.07 9.98
N ILE A 97 -20.44 1.19 9.71
CA ILE A 97 -20.74 2.30 10.63
C ILE A 97 -22.11 2.94 10.40
N VAL A 98 -22.75 2.68 9.28
CA VAL A 98 -24.07 3.21 8.94
C VAL A 98 -25.09 2.06 8.94
N PRO A 99 -26.04 2.04 9.88
CA PRO A 99 -27.10 1.03 9.90
C PRO A 99 -27.83 0.94 8.57
N SER A 100 -28.17 -0.27 8.13
CA SER A 100 -28.83 -0.47 6.83
C SER A 100 -30.16 0.29 6.72
N GLU A 101 -30.88 0.39 7.82
CA GLU A 101 -32.18 1.05 7.91
C GLU A 101 -32.08 2.55 7.66
N ASP A 102 -31.05 3.20 8.23
CA ASP A 102 -30.83 4.65 8.11
C ASP A 102 -30.61 5.09 6.65
N ARG A 103 -30.07 4.19 5.80
CA ARG A 103 -29.82 4.47 4.38
C ARG A 103 -31.11 4.68 3.56
N TYR A 104 -32.23 4.20 4.06
CA TYR A 104 -33.56 4.33 3.43
C TYR A 104 -34.39 5.46 4.03
N GLU A 105 -33.85 6.17 5.03
CA GLU A 105 -34.53 7.34 5.57
C GLU A 105 -34.64 8.48 4.54
N LYS A 106 -35.71 9.29 4.66
CA LYS A 106 -35.90 10.47 3.80
C LYS A 106 -34.89 11.60 4.12
N LYS A 107 -34.41 11.64 5.37
CA LYS A 107 -33.47 12.65 5.83
C LYS A 107 -32.05 12.20 5.50
N MET A 108 -31.25 13.14 4.97
CA MET A 108 -29.84 12.88 4.70
C MET A 108 -29.07 12.58 6.00
N ILE A 109 -28.48 11.42 6.08
CA ILE A 109 -27.55 11.05 7.17
C ILE A 109 -26.19 11.71 6.96
N LYS A 110 -25.50 11.99 8.04
CA LYS A 110 -24.11 12.49 8.01
C LYS A 110 -23.17 11.30 8.23
N ILE A 111 -22.19 11.20 7.36
CA ILE A 111 -21.16 10.16 7.43
C ILE A 111 -19.78 10.82 7.64
N PRO A 112 -18.81 10.13 8.24
CA PRO A 112 -17.46 10.65 8.39
C PRO A 112 -16.85 11.02 7.04
N TYR A 113 -16.16 12.17 6.98
CA TYR A 113 -15.43 12.57 5.79
C TYR A 113 -14.16 11.70 5.64
N PRO A 114 -13.96 11.01 4.51
CA PRO A 114 -12.84 10.11 4.33
C PRO A 114 -11.62 10.83 3.78
N GLU A 115 -10.45 10.48 4.31
CA GLU A 115 -9.14 10.93 3.80
C GLU A 115 -8.24 9.71 3.61
N PHE A 116 -7.49 9.67 2.50
CA PHE A 116 -6.71 8.53 2.10
C PHE A 116 -5.24 8.88 1.91
N TYR A 117 -4.37 8.20 2.65
CA TYR A 117 -2.94 8.38 2.60
C TYR A 117 -2.24 7.05 2.36
N VAL A 118 -1.28 7.03 1.46
CA VAL A 118 -0.40 5.89 1.19
C VAL A 118 1.03 6.31 1.51
N PHE A 119 1.69 5.59 2.39
CA PHE A 119 3.09 5.82 2.69
C PHE A 119 3.96 4.91 1.84
N TYR A 120 4.66 5.49 0.87
CA TYR A 120 5.60 4.77 0.02
C TYR A 120 6.97 4.71 0.68
N ASN A 121 7.46 3.50 0.86
CA ASN A 121 8.80 3.21 1.37
C ASN A 121 9.46 2.08 0.54
N GLY A 122 9.28 2.12 -0.78
CA GLY A 122 9.87 1.16 -1.71
C GLY A 122 11.26 1.57 -2.17
N THR A 123 11.87 0.73 -3.01
CA THR A 123 13.21 0.98 -3.58
C THR A 123 13.19 1.54 -4.99
N GLU A 124 12.01 1.58 -5.62
CA GLU A 124 11.85 2.20 -6.95
C GLU A 124 11.80 3.71 -6.82
N GLU A 125 12.28 4.41 -7.85
CA GLU A 125 12.24 5.88 -7.88
C GLU A 125 10.79 6.36 -7.85
N TYR A 126 10.47 7.23 -6.90
CA TYR A 126 9.12 7.78 -6.73
C TYR A 126 9.20 9.23 -6.23
N PRO A 127 8.31 10.12 -6.67
CA PRO A 127 8.31 11.52 -6.22
C PRO A 127 8.09 11.63 -4.71
N VAL A 128 8.45 12.77 -4.14
CA VAL A 128 8.26 13.07 -2.70
C VAL A 128 6.80 12.95 -2.30
N GLU A 129 5.90 13.45 -3.15
CA GLU A 129 4.45 13.30 -3.01
C GLU A 129 3.82 13.11 -4.39
N LYS A 130 2.73 12.35 -4.45
CA LYS A 130 1.89 12.19 -5.64
C LYS A 130 0.43 12.08 -5.23
N GLU A 131 -0.46 12.70 -5.99
CA GLU A 131 -1.89 12.48 -5.87
C GLU A 131 -2.33 11.51 -6.95
N LEU A 132 -3.07 10.47 -6.55
CA LEU A 132 -3.71 9.52 -7.44
C LEU A 132 -5.22 9.79 -7.44
N ARG A 133 -5.83 9.73 -8.62
CA ARG A 133 -7.25 10.04 -8.83
C ARG A 133 -7.99 8.84 -9.42
N LEU A 134 -9.16 8.54 -8.88
CA LEU A 134 -10.01 7.51 -9.44
C LEU A 134 -10.46 7.83 -10.86
N SER A 135 -10.69 9.11 -11.14
CA SER A 135 -11.09 9.59 -12.46
C SER A 135 -10.09 9.29 -13.58
N ASP A 136 -8.80 9.13 -13.25
CA ASP A 136 -7.78 8.77 -14.23
C ASP A 136 -7.94 7.35 -14.76
N ALA A 137 -8.66 6.49 -14.02
CA ALA A 137 -8.98 5.12 -14.40
C ALA A 137 -10.24 5.01 -15.28
N PHE A 138 -11.02 6.07 -15.44
CA PHE A 138 -12.29 6.00 -16.19
C PHE A 138 -12.04 5.95 -17.69
N PHE A 139 -12.56 4.90 -18.31
CA PHE A 139 -12.59 4.84 -19.76
C PHE A 139 -13.65 5.80 -20.33
N ILE A 140 -13.21 6.87 -20.97
CA ILE A 140 -14.08 7.84 -21.65
C ILE A 140 -13.89 7.67 -23.17
N PRO A 141 -14.92 7.17 -23.91
CA PRO A 141 -14.82 7.02 -25.36
C PRO A 141 -14.65 8.39 -26.06
N GLU A 142 -13.57 8.58 -26.79
CA GLU A 142 -13.16 9.87 -27.40
C GLU A 142 -14.23 10.51 -28.31
N ASN A 143 -15.07 9.72 -28.95
CA ASN A 143 -15.96 10.17 -30.03
C ASN A 143 -17.42 10.41 -29.64
N LYS A 144 -17.84 10.18 -28.41
CA LYS A 144 -19.27 10.28 -28.02
C LYS A 144 -19.59 11.33 -26.95
N TYR A 145 -18.61 11.88 -26.25
CA TYR A 145 -18.82 12.78 -25.13
C TYR A 145 -17.90 14.00 -25.18
N SER A 146 -18.16 14.88 -26.09
CA SER A 146 -17.30 16.01 -26.47
C SER A 146 -17.28 17.21 -25.50
N LYS A 147 -17.70 17.11 -24.27
CA LYS A 147 -17.49 18.19 -23.26
C LYS A 147 -17.34 17.59 -21.89
N ALA A 148 -16.34 18.05 -21.18
CA ALA A 148 -16.02 17.69 -19.80
C ALA A 148 -17.28 17.63 -18.95
N LYS A 149 -17.85 16.46 -18.80
CA LYS A 149 -18.92 16.24 -17.85
C LYS A 149 -18.32 16.29 -16.46
N LYS A 150 -19.05 16.87 -15.53
CA LYS A 150 -18.71 16.85 -14.13
C LYS A 150 -18.48 15.40 -13.71
N ILE A 151 -17.31 15.10 -13.15
CA ILE A 151 -16.99 13.78 -12.59
C ILE A 151 -18.00 13.52 -11.47
N SER A 152 -18.70 12.39 -11.55
CA SER A 152 -19.75 12.04 -10.58
C SER A 152 -19.22 11.24 -9.40
N LEU A 153 -18.06 10.62 -9.55
CA LEU A 153 -17.39 9.85 -8.52
C LEU A 153 -15.88 10.14 -8.56
N GLU A 154 -15.32 10.54 -7.42
CA GLU A 154 -13.89 10.79 -7.27
C GLU A 154 -13.37 10.25 -5.94
N ILE A 155 -12.21 9.63 -5.97
CA ILE A 155 -11.39 9.28 -4.81
C ILE A 155 -10.02 9.88 -5.05
N LEU A 156 -9.59 10.71 -4.13
CA LEU A 156 -8.25 11.28 -4.12
C LEU A 156 -7.40 10.56 -3.08
N VAL A 157 -6.22 10.11 -3.49
CA VAL A 157 -5.29 9.39 -2.62
C VAL A 157 -3.96 10.15 -2.61
N LYS A 158 -3.53 10.59 -1.45
CA LYS A 158 -2.23 11.21 -1.30
C LYS A 158 -1.17 10.16 -1.01
N VAL A 159 -0.24 9.96 -1.94
CA VAL A 159 0.93 9.11 -1.76
C VAL A 159 2.09 9.95 -1.27
N ILE A 160 2.68 9.56 -0.14
CA ILE A 160 3.77 10.26 0.53
C ILE A 160 4.97 9.34 0.57
N ASN A 161 6.05 9.76 -0.08
CA ASN A 161 7.31 9.03 -0.04
C ASN A 161 8.02 9.31 1.28
N ILE A 162 8.15 8.27 2.11
CA ILE A 162 8.78 8.35 3.43
C ILE A 162 10.19 7.80 3.47
N ASN A 163 10.81 7.52 2.33
CA ASN A 163 12.25 7.20 2.31
C ASN A 163 13.07 8.38 2.82
N ILE A 164 14.07 8.11 3.63
CA ILE A 164 14.88 9.14 4.31
C ILE A 164 15.61 10.04 3.31
N ASP A 165 16.08 9.48 2.19
CA ASP A 165 16.78 10.20 1.13
C ASP A 165 15.92 11.25 0.40
N LYS A 166 14.59 11.17 0.51
CA LYS A 166 13.66 12.11 -0.12
C LYS A 166 13.39 13.36 0.74
N GLU A 167 13.85 13.38 1.98
CA GLU A 167 13.74 14.52 2.90
C GLU A 167 12.30 15.10 3.00
N ASN A 168 11.27 14.24 2.91
CA ASN A 168 9.89 14.71 2.99
C ASN A 168 9.66 15.49 4.30
N PRO A 169 9.07 16.69 4.26
CA PRO A 169 8.84 17.52 5.44
C PRO A 169 8.07 16.84 6.58
N ILE A 170 7.19 15.87 6.25
CA ILE A 170 6.42 15.12 7.24
C ILE A 170 7.31 14.35 8.22
N LEU A 171 8.47 13.88 7.76
CA LEU A 171 9.43 13.16 8.62
C LEU A 171 9.95 14.05 9.73
N LYS A 172 10.16 15.35 9.46
CA LYS A 172 10.60 16.33 10.47
C LYS A 172 9.50 16.70 11.48
N GLN A 173 8.24 16.50 11.10
CA GLN A 173 7.08 16.86 11.90
C GLN A 173 6.52 15.69 12.73
N CYS A 174 6.85 14.43 12.35
CA CYS A 174 6.45 13.24 13.08
C CYS A 174 7.67 12.38 13.39
N ARG A 175 8.17 12.49 14.63
CA ARG A 175 9.36 11.77 15.09
C ARG A 175 9.22 10.25 14.92
N ALA A 176 8.08 9.68 15.30
CA ALA A 176 7.86 8.23 15.17
C ALA A 176 7.95 7.76 13.70
N LEU A 177 7.45 8.57 12.74
CA LEU A 177 7.55 8.25 11.31
C LEU A 177 8.98 8.37 10.81
N GLN A 178 9.71 9.38 11.25
CA GLN A 178 11.13 9.54 10.92
C GLN A 178 11.96 8.36 11.43
N GLU A 179 11.79 7.99 12.70
CA GLU A 179 12.51 6.88 13.31
C GLU A 179 12.13 5.54 12.65
N TYR A 180 10.86 5.34 12.31
CA TYR A 180 10.41 4.19 11.52
C TYR A 180 11.13 4.11 10.16
N SER A 181 11.11 5.20 9.39
CA SER A 181 11.77 5.25 8.07
C SER A 181 13.27 5.02 8.18
N THR A 182 13.90 5.55 9.22
CA THR A 182 15.33 5.35 9.51
C THR A 182 15.63 3.88 9.85
N LEU A 183 14.79 3.24 10.65
CA LEU A 183 14.93 1.82 10.98
C LEU A 183 14.84 0.95 9.71
N ILE A 184 13.85 1.21 8.83
CA ILE A 184 13.70 0.45 7.59
C ILE A 184 14.94 0.62 6.69
N GLU A 185 15.47 1.84 6.56
CA GLU A 185 16.70 2.05 5.76
C GLU A 185 17.91 1.35 6.38
N LEU A 186 18.07 1.41 7.70
CA LEU A 186 19.13 0.71 8.41
C LEU A 186 19.09 -0.82 8.18
N ILE A 187 17.89 -1.40 8.15
CA ILE A 187 17.71 -2.81 7.84
C ILE A 187 18.13 -3.10 6.39
N ARG A 188 17.74 -2.24 5.45
CA ARG A 188 18.12 -2.36 4.03
C ARG A 188 19.63 -2.27 3.83
N GLU A 189 20.29 -1.31 4.48
CA GLU A 189 21.75 -1.17 4.45
C GLU A 189 22.44 -2.43 4.99
N THR A 190 21.99 -2.91 6.15
CA THR A 190 22.53 -4.12 6.75
C THR A 190 22.40 -5.33 5.80
N LYS A 191 21.30 -5.43 5.07
CA LYS A 191 21.07 -6.50 4.09
C LYS A 191 21.83 -6.31 2.78
N ARG A 192 22.10 -5.06 2.36
CA ARG A 192 22.95 -4.75 1.20
C ARG A 192 24.40 -5.13 1.48
N GLU A 193 24.91 -4.82 2.66
CA GLU A 193 26.27 -5.19 3.08
C GLU A 193 26.43 -6.70 3.22
N ASN A 194 25.47 -7.36 3.83
CA ASN A 194 25.46 -8.81 4.01
C ASN A 194 24.01 -9.36 3.95
N PRO A 195 23.60 -9.96 2.81
CA PRO A 195 22.25 -10.52 2.65
C PRO A 195 21.87 -11.55 3.69
N LYS A 196 22.86 -12.24 4.30
CA LYS A 196 22.66 -13.23 5.36
C LYS A 196 22.72 -12.63 6.76
N ALA A 197 22.95 -11.31 6.90
CA ALA A 197 23.03 -10.69 8.21
C ALA A 197 21.70 -10.90 8.95
N PRO A 198 21.75 -11.26 10.23
CA PRO A 198 20.55 -11.38 11.04
C PRO A 198 19.92 -10.00 11.29
N LEU A 199 18.60 -9.92 11.36
CA LEU A 199 17.88 -8.67 11.65
C LEU A 199 18.28 -8.07 13.00
N GLU A 200 18.65 -8.91 13.94
CA GLU A 200 19.10 -8.50 15.28
C GLU A 200 20.28 -7.52 15.23
N LYS A 201 21.15 -7.62 14.22
CA LYS A 201 22.25 -6.67 14.03
C LYS A 201 21.73 -5.25 13.77
N ALA A 202 20.75 -5.13 12.87
CA ALA A 202 20.12 -3.84 12.57
C ALA A 202 19.31 -3.30 13.75
N LEU A 203 18.54 -4.16 14.43
CA LEU A 203 17.77 -3.77 15.61
C LEU A 203 18.67 -3.31 16.77
N SER A 204 19.76 -4.03 17.04
CA SER A 204 20.73 -3.63 18.07
C SER A 204 21.38 -2.30 17.73
N LYS A 205 21.74 -2.07 16.46
CA LYS A 205 22.28 -0.79 16.00
C LYS A 205 21.25 0.32 16.19
N ALA A 206 19.98 0.11 15.78
CA ALA A 206 18.93 1.08 15.96
C ALA A 206 18.74 1.49 17.43
N ILE A 207 18.74 0.51 18.35
CA ILE A 207 18.65 0.77 19.80
C ILE A 207 19.84 1.62 20.28
N ASN A 208 21.07 1.28 19.85
CA ASN A 208 22.26 2.01 20.25
C ASN A 208 22.29 3.45 19.70
N ASP A 209 21.73 3.66 18.52
CA ASP A 209 21.62 4.96 17.87
C ASP A 209 20.40 5.78 18.35
N GLY A 210 19.60 5.25 19.29
CA GLY A 210 18.42 5.91 19.86
C GLY A 210 17.18 5.90 18.95
N ILE A 211 17.17 5.06 17.90
CA ILE A 211 16.06 4.95 16.94
C ILE A 211 15.00 4.01 17.51
N LEU A 212 13.80 4.50 17.76
CA LEU A 212 12.71 3.75 18.40
C LEU A 212 13.16 3.00 19.68
N GLU A 213 14.13 3.56 20.40
CA GLU A 213 14.90 2.87 21.46
C GLU A 213 13.99 2.22 22.51
N GLU A 214 13.08 3.00 23.12
CA GLU A 214 12.18 2.49 24.15
C GLU A 214 11.22 1.42 23.62
N TYR A 215 10.73 1.63 22.40
CA TYR A 215 9.82 0.72 21.74
C TYR A 215 10.52 -0.61 21.42
N LEU A 216 11.70 -0.55 20.80
CA LEU A 216 12.49 -1.73 20.45
C LEU A 216 12.99 -2.49 21.67
N LYS A 217 13.43 -1.80 22.73
CA LYS A 217 13.81 -2.47 24.00
C LYS A 217 12.66 -3.26 24.61
N ARG A 218 11.45 -2.76 24.49
CA ARG A 218 10.24 -3.38 25.07
C ARG A 218 9.71 -4.52 24.19
N LYS A 219 9.80 -4.40 22.85
CA LYS A 219 9.15 -5.30 21.88
C LYS A 219 10.12 -5.95 20.88
N SER A 220 11.40 -6.07 21.18
CA SER A 220 12.42 -6.51 20.19
C SER A 220 12.08 -7.86 19.54
N THR A 221 11.56 -8.81 20.27
CA THR A 221 11.18 -10.13 19.75
C THR A 221 9.95 -10.04 18.84
N GLU A 222 8.95 -9.25 19.21
CA GLU A 222 7.73 -9.04 18.43
C GLU A 222 8.05 -8.31 17.13
N VAL A 223 8.81 -7.22 17.20
CA VAL A 223 9.27 -6.44 16.03
C VAL A 223 10.09 -7.32 15.09
N ARG A 224 11.00 -8.13 15.62
CA ARG A 224 11.74 -9.09 14.81
C ARG A 224 10.82 -10.06 14.07
N ASN A 225 9.81 -10.58 14.73
CA ASN A 225 8.86 -11.51 14.12
C ASN A 225 7.99 -10.82 13.05
N MET A 226 7.56 -9.59 13.28
CA MET A 226 6.86 -8.77 12.28
C MET A 226 7.72 -8.56 11.03
N LEU A 227 8.96 -8.10 11.21
CA LEU A 227 9.89 -7.86 10.12
C LEU A 227 10.22 -9.15 9.34
N ILE A 228 10.45 -10.29 10.01
CA ILE A 228 10.66 -11.57 9.33
C ILE A 228 9.45 -11.91 8.47
N ALA A 229 8.24 -11.68 8.97
CA ALA A 229 7.02 -11.95 8.22
C ALA A 229 6.89 -11.06 6.98
N GLU A 230 7.17 -9.77 7.11
CA GLU A 230 7.15 -8.80 6.01
C GLU A 230 8.18 -9.17 4.93
N TYR A 231 9.43 -9.39 5.31
CA TYR A 231 10.50 -9.76 4.37
C TYR A 231 10.28 -11.11 3.69
N SER A 232 9.73 -12.12 4.39
CA SER A 232 9.41 -13.40 3.78
C SER A 232 8.29 -13.25 2.75
N TYR A 233 7.26 -12.48 3.04
CA TYR A 233 6.16 -12.20 2.12
C TYR A 233 6.63 -11.44 0.86
N GLU A 234 7.47 -10.42 1.01
CA GLU A 234 8.06 -9.71 -0.13
C GLU A 234 8.93 -10.62 -0.99
N THR A 235 9.67 -11.52 -0.37
CA THR A 235 10.52 -12.48 -1.07
C THR A 235 9.66 -13.48 -1.87
N ASP A 236 8.60 -14.00 -1.27
CA ASP A 236 7.67 -14.91 -1.94
C ASP A 236 7.00 -14.24 -3.15
N ILE A 237 6.55 -12.99 -3.01
CA ILE A 237 6.00 -12.22 -4.14
C ILE A 237 7.03 -12.02 -5.24
N LYS A 238 8.28 -11.68 -4.91
CA LYS A 238 9.36 -11.51 -5.91
C LYS A 238 9.65 -12.81 -6.64
N VAL A 239 9.65 -13.93 -5.95
CA VAL A 239 9.83 -15.27 -6.54
C VAL A 239 8.67 -15.58 -7.48
N GLN A 240 7.42 -15.43 -7.02
CA GLN A 240 6.23 -15.69 -7.83
C GLN A 240 6.17 -14.81 -9.09
N ARG A 241 6.50 -13.51 -8.96
CA ARG A 241 6.58 -12.60 -10.14
C ARG A 241 7.65 -13.03 -11.12
N ARG A 242 8.82 -13.45 -10.64
CA ARG A 242 9.90 -13.93 -11.51
C ARG A 242 9.52 -15.22 -12.22
N GLU A 243 8.86 -16.12 -11.52
CA GLU A 243 8.36 -17.37 -12.12
C GLU A 243 7.25 -17.11 -13.15
N ALA A 244 6.28 -16.24 -12.83
CA ALA A 244 5.23 -15.84 -13.77
C ALA A 244 5.81 -15.15 -15.01
N PHE A 245 6.82 -14.29 -14.85
CA PHE A 245 7.51 -13.66 -15.97
C PHE A 245 8.25 -14.68 -16.85
N ARG A 246 8.92 -15.66 -16.22
CA ARG A 246 9.61 -16.73 -16.95
C ARG A 246 8.63 -17.58 -17.75
N LEU A 247 7.53 -18.01 -17.11
CA LEU A 247 6.48 -18.81 -17.76
C LEU A 247 5.83 -18.04 -18.92
N GLY A 248 5.43 -16.78 -18.68
CA GLY A 248 4.84 -15.94 -19.74
C GLY A 248 5.80 -15.67 -20.90
N LYS A 249 7.12 -15.58 -20.64
CA LYS A 249 8.12 -15.45 -21.69
C LYS A 249 8.27 -16.74 -22.50
N GLU A 250 8.27 -17.90 -21.86
CA GLU A 250 8.33 -19.21 -22.50
C GLU A 250 7.09 -19.45 -23.37
N GLU A 251 5.89 -19.11 -22.86
CA GLU A 251 4.61 -19.19 -23.56
C GLU A 251 4.57 -18.23 -24.77
N GLY A 252 4.98 -16.98 -24.59
CA GLY A 252 5.04 -16.01 -25.67
C GLY A 252 6.05 -16.36 -26.78
N ILE A 253 7.16 -17.05 -26.45
CA ILE A 253 8.10 -17.57 -27.45
C ILE A 253 7.43 -18.72 -28.24
N PHE A 254 6.72 -19.60 -27.57
CA PHE A 254 6.02 -20.71 -28.21
C PHE A 254 4.91 -20.20 -29.14
N GLU A 255 4.03 -19.32 -28.65
CA GLU A 255 2.98 -18.71 -29.47
C GLU A 255 3.52 -17.91 -30.65
N GLY A 256 4.59 -17.14 -30.44
CA GLY A 256 5.26 -16.39 -31.50
C GLY A 256 5.89 -17.29 -32.56
N ALA A 257 6.45 -18.44 -32.17
CA ALA A 257 6.98 -19.43 -33.10
C ALA A 257 5.86 -20.09 -33.93
N GLU A 258 4.74 -20.43 -33.29
CA GLU A 258 3.57 -21.00 -33.94
C GLU A 258 2.94 -20.03 -34.93
N GLN A 259 2.73 -18.76 -34.54
CA GLN A 259 2.24 -17.72 -35.46
C GLN A 259 3.14 -17.51 -36.65
N LYS A 260 4.45 -17.47 -36.42
CA LYS A 260 5.44 -17.32 -37.49
C LYS A 260 5.44 -18.52 -38.45
N ALA A 261 5.28 -19.74 -37.91
CA ALA A 261 5.14 -20.94 -38.72
C ALA A 261 3.89 -20.88 -39.61
N ILE A 262 2.74 -20.46 -39.02
CA ILE A 262 1.48 -20.29 -39.78
C ILE A 262 1.61 -19.19 -40.85
N GLU A 263 2.22 -18.06 -40.55
CA GLU A 263 2.46 -16.98 -41.56
C GLU A 263 3.37 -17.45 -42.68
N THR A 264 4.41 -18.20 -42.32
CA THR A 264 5.33 -18.76 -43.30
C THR A 264 4.64 -19.78 -44.20
N ALA A 265 3.87 -20.68 -43.62
CA ALA A 265 3.08 -21.66 -44.38
C ALA A 265 2.08 -20.97 -45.33
N LYS A 266 1.38 -19.94 -44.88
CA LYS A 266 0.47 -19.14 -45.74
C LYS A 266 1.20 -18.49 -46.92
N LYS A 267 2.39 -17.93 -46.73
CA LYS A 267 3.19 -17.33 -47.79
C LYS A 267 3.63 -18.37 -48.82
N LEU A 268 4.11 -19.53 -48.36
CA LEU A 268 4.55 -20.61 -49.25
C LEU A 268 3.39 -21.19 -50.06
N LEU A 269 2.18 -21.26 -49.51
CA LEU A 269 0.98 -21.64 -50.25
C LEU A 269 0.58 -20.64 -51.33
N LEU A 270 0.75 -19.34 -51.06
CA LEU A 270 0.51 -18.28 -52.03
C LEU A 270 1.52 -18.31 -53.20
N GLU A 271 2.71 -18.85 -52.96
CA GLU A 271 3.74 -19.08 -53.98
C GLU A 271 3.56 -20.41 -54.70
N ASN A 272 2.42 -21.09 -54.56
CA ASN A 272 2.07 -22.41 -55.15
C ASN A 272 3.04 -23.54 -54.79
N ILE A 273 3.62 -23.52 -53.61
CA ILE A 273 4.40 -24.63 -53.09
C ILE A 273 3.43 -25.72 -52.56
N ALA A 274 3.68 -26.94 -52.93
CA ALA A 274 2.81 -28.06 -52.59
C ALA A 274 2.72 -28.26 -51.03
N PRO A 275 1.51 -28.47 -50.46
CA PRO A 275 1.30 -28.62 -49.00
C PRO A 275 2.18 -29.70 -48.36
N GLU A 276 2.53 -30.75 -49.09
CA GLU A 276 3.38 -31.86 -48.62
C GLU A 276 4.84 -31.43 -48.33
N ILE A 277 5.25 -30.25 -48.81
CA ILE A 277 6.59 -29.67 -48.57
C ILE A 277 6.58 -28.68 -47.44
N ILE A 278 5.40 -28.21 -47.01
CA ILE A 278 5.22 -27.19 -46.00
C ILE A 278 4.98 -27.80 -44.59
N SER A 279 4.69 -29.08 -44.51
CA SER A 279 4.36 -29.84 -43.27
C SER A 279 5.59 -30.09 -42.37
#